data_556571d75d72e9272af1642c44b5292b
#
_entry.id   556571d75d72e9272af1642c44b5292b
#
_cell.length_a   1.000
_cell.length_b   1.000
_cell.length_c   1.000
_cell.angle_alpha   90.00
_cell.angle_beta   90.00
_cell.angle_gamma   90.00
#
_symmetry.space_group_name_H-M   'P 1'
#
loop_
_entity.id
_entity.type
_entity.pdbx_description
1 polymer ?
#
loop_
_entity_poly.entity_id
_entity_poly.type
_entity_poly.pdbx_seq_one_letter_code
_entity_poly.pdbx_strand_id
1 'polypeptide(L)'
;LVGRVLGEGGFGITYIGLDLTLLIAVAIKEYFLNGLVWRKCDKTRSSYQVTPYTPESKVLFERGKDDFLKEARVLSQFGTQEGIVRTRSFFEENDSVYLVMDYVRGGSIKDYVKRNGPFSPQNCWNILHNPIRALLDLHQRGLVHQDVSPDNVIINAEGNGVLIDFGAVRHANAIDDKTRTSIYKQDRKRARTRN
;
A
#
# COMPACT_ATOMS: atom_id res chain seq x y z
N LEU A 1 18.01 -0.92 6.15
CA LEU A 1 17.63 -1.17 7.54
C LEU A 1 16.12 -1.03 7.70
N VAL A 2 15.47 -2.02 8.33
CA VAL A 2 14.02 -1.98 8.62
C VAL A 2 13.80 -1.51 10.05
N GLY A 3 12.87 -0.58 10.23
CA GLY A 3 12.50 -0.01 11.51
C GLY A 3 11.09 -0.47 11.98
N ARG A 4 10.37 0.41 12.70
CA ARG A 4 9.05 0.10 13.24
C ARG A 4 7.97 -0.01 12.16
N VAL A 5 6.88 -0.71 12.48
CA VAL A 5 5.66 -0.74 11.67
C VAL A 5 5.03 0.66 11.60
N LEU A 6 4.67 1.09 10.40
CA LEU A 6 3.89 2.30 10.11
C LEU A 6 2.39 1.99 10.03
N GLY A 7 2.05 0.82 9.49
CA GLY A 7 0.68 0.37 9.35
C GLY A 7 0.61 -1.11 9.00
N GLU A 8 -0.52 -1.72 9.35
CA GLU A 8 -0.81 -3.12 9.07
C GLU A 8 -2.23 -3.22 8.52
N GLY A 9 -2.40 -3.97 7.44
CA GLY A 9 -3.67 -4.18 6.77
C GLY A 9 -3.87 -5.63 6.34
N GLY A 10 -5.00 -5.91 5.71
CA GLY A 10 -5.32 -7.27 5.25
C GLY A 10 -4.35 -7.82 4.18
N PHE A 11 -3.62 -6.94 3.49
CA PHE A 11 -2.77 -7.32 2.35
C PHE A 11 -1.28 -7.07 2.58
N GLY A 12 -0.90 -6.54 3.73
CA GLY A 12 0.50 -6.29 3.97
C GLY A 12 0.79 -5.48 5.23
N ILE A 13 2.07 -5.44 5.53
CA ILE A 13 2.62 -4.67 6.63
C ILE A 13 3.56 -3.62 6.04
N THR A 14 3.40 -2.37 6.45
CA THR A 14 4.28 -1.28 6.02
C THR A 14 5.19 -0.86 7.17
N TYR A 15 6.48 -0.81 6.89
CA TYR A 15 7.52 -0.43 7.83
C TYR A 15 8.17 0.89 7.42
N ILE A 16 8.64 1.68 8.37
CA ILE A 16 9.65 2.69 8.07
C ILE A 16 11.00 1.97 7.90
N GLY A 17 11.80 2.42 6.94
CA GLY A 17 13.15 1.93 6.73
C GLY A 17 14.15 3.05 6.48
N LEU A 18 15.42 2.71 6.46
CA LEU A 18 16.52 3.57 6.03
C LEU A 18 17.25 2.87 4.87
N ASP A 19 17.31 3.54 3.73
CA ASP A 19 18.23 3.17 2.66
C ASP A 19 19.64 3.54 3.11
N LEU A 20 20.51 2.55 3.35
CA LEU A 20 21.85 2.76 3.87
C LEU A 20 22.82 3.30 2.82
N THR A 21 22.50 3.16 1.54
CA THR A 21 23.30 3.68 0.43
C THR A 21 23.04 5.18 0.22
N LEU A 22 21.77 5.55 0.21
CA LEU A 22 21.34 6.93 -0.04
C LEU A 22 21.16 7.75 1.24
N LEU A 23 21.20 7.09 2.41
CA LEU A 23 20.96 7.68 3.76
C LEU A 23 19.61 8.40 3.85
N ILE A 24 18.57 7.84 3.26
CA ILE A 24 17.23 8.42 3.24
C ILE A 24 16.20 7.49 3.86
N ALA A 25 15.17 8.08 4.46
CA ALA A 25 14.02 7.32 4.96
C ALA A 25 13.18 6.78 3.79
N VAL A 26 12.76 5.52 3.90
CA VAL A 26 11.89 4.83 2.94
C VAL A 26 10.72 4.19 3.67
N ALA A 27 9.62 3.94 2.96
CA ALA A 27 8.55 3.06 3.39
C ALA A 27 8.72 1.71 2.68
N ILE A 28 8.63 0.61 3.44
CA ILE A 28 8.78 -0.75 2.93
C ILE A 28 7.46 -1.47 3.17
N LYS A 29 6.73 -1.75 2.10
CA LYS A 29 5.48 -2.51 2.15
C LYS A 29 5.78 -3.98 1.86
N GLU A 30 5.57 -4.83 2.85
CA GLU A 30 5.67 -6.28 2.73
C GLU A 30 4.33 -6.87 2.35
N TYR A 31 4.31 -7.77 1.38
CA TYR A 31 3.14 -8.57 1.09
C TYR A 31 2.94 -9.61 2.20
N PHE A 32 1.86 -9.46 2.97
CA PHE A 32 1.55 -10.34 4.11
C PHE A 32 0.04 -10.46 4.25
N LEU A 33 -0.52 -11.62 3.92
CA LEU A 33 -1.96 -11.87 4.02
C LEU A 33 -2.32 -12.27 5.46
N ASN A 34 -2.73 -11.30 6.25
CA ASN A 34 -3.14 -11.55 7.63
C ASN A 34 -4.27 -12.59 7.69
N GLY A 35 -4.08 -13.61 8.54
CA GLY A 35 -5.01 -14.75 8.68
C GLY A 35 -4.83 -15.90 7.67
N LEU A 36 -4.00 -15.74 6.61
CA LEU A 36 -3.66 -16.80 5.65
C LEU A 36 -2.22 -17.28 5.76
N VAL A 37 -1.35 -16.46 6.34
CA VAL A 37 0.06 -16.76 6.53
C VAL A 37 0.52 -16.43 7.95
N TRP A 38 1.62 -17.02 8.36
CA TRP A 38 2.32 -16.70 9.60
C TRP A 38 3.81 -16.54 9.35
N ARG A 39 4.52 -15.92 10.29
CA ARG A 39 5.96 -15.71 10.19
C ARG A 39 6.70 -16.72 11.03
N LYS A 40 7.51 -17.54 10.40
CA LYS A 40 8.44 -18.42 11.08
C LYS A 40 9.69 -17.63 11.45
N CYS A 41 9.91 -17.43 12.74
CA CYS A 41 11.13 -16.82 13.24
C CYS A 41 12.11 -17.94 13.66
N ASP A 42 13.15 -18.13 12.90
CA ASP A 42 14.29 -18.97 13.28
C ASP A 42 15.43 -18.07 13.72
N LYS A 43 15.55 -17.88 15.04
CA LYS A 43 16.58 -17.02 15.64
C LYS A 43 18.01 -17.50 15.35
N THR A 44 18.18 -18.81 15.08
CA THR A 44 19.50 -19.40 14.83
C THR A 44 20.01 -19.12 13.40
N ARG A 45 19.08 -18.92 12.46
CA ARG A 45 19.36 -18.65 11.04
C ARG A 45 19.03 -17.24 10.58
N SER A 46 18.58 -16.36 11.49
CA SER A 46 18.06 -15.03 11.15
C SER A 46 17.00 -15.06 10.04
N SER A 47 16.21 -16.15 9.99
CA SER A 47 15.18 -16.35 8.97
C SER A 47 13.83 -15.91 9.50
N TYR A 48 13.11 -15.14 8.68
CA TYR A 48 11.77 -14.59 8.98
C TYR A 48 10.76 -15.02 7.92
N GLN A 49 10.82 -16.26 7.48
CA GLN A 49 10.01 -16.78 6.37
C GLN A 49 8.51 -16.64 6.62
N VAL A 50 7.81 -16.19 5.61
CA VAL A 50 6.35 -16.15 5.56
C VAL A 50 5.84 -17.50 5.07
N THR A 51 5.02 -18.16 5.87
CA THR A 51 4.54 -19.52 5.61
C THR A 51 3.02 -19.54 5.62
N PRO A 52 2.37 -20.03 4.55
CA PRO A 52 0.92 -20.24 4.54
C PRO A 52 0.47 -21.30 5.55
N TYR A 53 -0.72 -21.11 6.16
CA TYR A 53 -1.27 -22.03 7.13
C TYR A 53 -1.72 -23.37 6.51
N THR A 54 -2.26 -23.33 5.29
CA THR A 54 -2.82 -24.48 4.59
C THR A 54 -2.41 -24.51 3.12
N PRO A 55 -2.56 -25.67 2.41
CA PRO A 55 -2.32 -25.72 0.97
C PRO A 55 -3.17 -24.71 0.18
N GLU A 56 -4.43 -24.51 0.57
CA GLU A 56 -5.35 -23.53 -0.05
C GLU A 56 -4.84 -22.10 0.16
N SER A 57 -4.40 -21.77 1.38
CA SER A 57 -3.76 -20.49 1.69
C SER A 57 -2.51 -20.26 0.85
N LYS A 58 -1.72 -21.33 0.56
CA LYS A 58 -0.55 -21.25 -0.29
C LYS A 58 -0.91 -20.80 -1.72
N VAL A 59 -1.93 -21.40 -2.31
CA VAL A 59 -2.39 -21.03 -3.67
C VAL A 59 -2.82 -19.56 -3.72
N LEU A 60 -3.58 -19.11 -2.71
CA LEU A 60 -4.03 -17.71 -2.62
C LEU A 60 -2.84 -16.76 -2.40
N PHE A 61 -1.88 -17.15 -1.58
CA PHE A 61 -0.70 -16.36 -1.28
C PHE A 61 0.20 -16.18 -2.51
N GLU A 62 0.52 -17.25 -3.23
CA GLU A 62 1.35 -17.18 -4.45
C GLU A 62 0.67 -16.32 -5.52
N ARG A 63 -0.64 -16.51 -5.75
CA ARG A 63 -1.38 -15.67 -6.69
C ARG A 63 -1.37 -14.18 -6.30
N GLY A 64 -1.51 -13.87 -5.02
CA GLY A 64 -1.48 -12.51 -4.53
C GLY A 64 -0.09 -11.88 -4.60
N LYS A 65 1.00 -12.67 -4.50
CA LYS A 65 2.37 -12.20 -4.77
C LYS A 65 2.50 -11.69 -6.21
N ASP A 66 1.98 -12.43 -7.18
CA ASP A 66 1.99 -12.00 -8.59
C ASP A 66 1.22 -10.69 -8.78
N ASP A 67 0.05 -10.56 -8.12
CA ASP A 67 -0.75 -9.34 -8.21
C ASP A 67 -0.05 -8.14 -7.54
N PHE A 68 0.65 -8.36 -6.43
CA PHE A 68 1.46 -7.34 -5.76
C PHE A 68 2.64 -6.87 -6.63
N LEU A 69 3.30 -7.80 -7.34
CA LEU A 69 4.37 -7.45 -8.29
C LEU A 69 3.84 -6.66 -9.50
N LYS A 70 2.64 -6.99 -9.99
CA LYS A 70 1.97 -6.21 -11.07
C LYS A 70 1.69 -4.79 -10.60
N GLU A 71 1.21 -4.61 -9.36
CA GLU A 71 1.03 -3.30 -8.73
C GLU A 71 2.33 -2.50 -8.71
N ALA A 72 3.42 -3.10 -8.22
CA ALA A 72 4.72 -2.46 -8.18
C ALA A 72 5.20 -1.99 -9.57
N ARG A 73 4.97 -2.79 -10.62
CA ARG A 73 5.29 -2.43 -12.01
C ARG A 73 4.44 -1.27 -12.52
N VAL A 74 3.15 -1.23 -12.18
CA VAL A 74 2.28 -0.11 -12.53
C VAL A 74 2.78 1.17 -11.86
N LEU A 75 3.04 1.13 -10.54
CA LEU A 75 3.54 2.28 -9.80
C LEU A 75 4.87 2.82 -10.33
N SER A 76 5.76 1.96 -10.77
CA SER A 76 7.06 2.36 -11.31
C SER A 76 6.93 3.25 -12.56
N GLN A 77 5.83 3.15 -13.30
CA GLN A 77 5.56 3.98 -14.48
C GLN A 77 5.13 5.42 -14.15
N PHE A 78 4.77 5.69 -12.89
CA PHE A 78 4.38 7.01 -12.40
C PHE A 78 5.50 7.72 -11.61
N GLY A 79 6.72 7.25 -11.71
CA GLY A 79 7.88 7.49 -10.85
C GLY A 79 8.18 8.92 -10.37
N THR A 80 7.75 9.98 -11.10
CA THR A 80 8.01 11.38 -10.72
C THR A 80 6.75 12.22 -10.67
N GLN A 81 5.57 11.59 -10.73
CA GLN A 81 4.32 12.32 -10.73
C GLN A 81 3.98 12.81 -9.33
N GLU A 82 3.69 14.11 -9.20
CA GLU A 82 3.17 14.68 -7.97
C GLU A 82 1.82 14.07 -7.60
N GLY A 83 1.57 13.90 -6.31
CA GLY A 83 0.31 13.34 -5.80
C GLY A 83 0.29 11.83 -5.68
N ILE A 84 1.34 11.13 -6.14
CA ILE A 84 1.54 9.68 -5.97
C ILE A 84 2.87 9.42 -5.23
N VAL A 85 2.88 8.44 -4.33
CA VAL A 85 4.12 7.99 -3.70
C VAL A 85 5.05 7.37 -4.75
N ARG A 86 6.31 7.81 -4.76
CA ARG A 86 7.32 7.27 -5.67
C ARG A 86 7.77 5.89 -5.24
N THR A 87 7.68 4.92 -6.15
CA THR A 87 8.31 3.60 -6.00
C THR A 87 9.80 3.71 -6.33
N ARG A 88 10.65 3.12 -5.48
CA ARG A 88 12.10 3.06 -5.64
C ARG A 88 12.57 1.73 -6.20
N SER A 89 12.14 0.66 -5.57
CA SER A 89 12.51 -0.70 -5.95
C SER A 89 11.52 -1.71 -5.37
N PHE A 90 11.66 -2.95 -5.80
CA PHE A 90 11.01 -4.10 -5.17
C PHE A 90 12.00 -5.26 -5.12
N PHE A 91 11.81 -6.18 -4.18
CA PHE A 91 12.64 -7.37 -4.05
C PHE A 91 11.82 -8.51 -3.42
N GLU A 92 12.30 -9.74 -3.61
CA GLU A 92 11.74 -10.94 -3.00
C GLU A 92 12.70 -11.42 -1.92
N GLU A 93 12.17 -11.66 -0.73
CA GLU A 93 12.90 -12.21 0.42
C GLU A 93 11.92 -12.84 1.41
N ASN A 94 12.39 -13.77 2.23
CA ASN A 94 11.59 -14.41 3.28
C ASN A 94 10.30 -15.08 2.75
N ASP A 95 10.33 -15.62 1.54
CA ASP A 95 9.18 -16.18 0.81
C ASP A 95 8.05 -15.17 0.56
N SER A 96 8.34 -13.87 0.67
CA SER A 96 7.43 -12.77 0.39
C SER A 96 8.01 -11.75 -0.60
N VAL A 97 7.24 -10.71 -0.90
CA VAL A 97 7.62 -9.61 -1.80
C VAL A 97 7.55 -8.30 -1.04
N TYR A 98 8.52 -7.45 -1.29
CA TYR A 98 8.68 -6.14 -0.65
C TYR A 98 8.68 -5.04 -1.71
N LEU A 99 7.90 -3.99 -1.48
CA LEU A 99 7.89 -2.77 -2.28
C LEU A 99 8.53 -1.65 -1.47
N VAL A 100 9.59 -1.05 -2.00
CA VAL A 100 10.27 0.11 -1.39
C VAL A 100 9.79 1.38 -2.05
N MET A 101 9.33 2.32 -1.23
CA MET A 101 8.75 3.60 -1.66
C MET A 101 9.38 4.76 -0.89
N ASP A 102 9.22 5.97 -1.38
CA ASP A 102 9.55 7.16 -0.60
C ASP A 102 8.73 7.18 0.70
N TYR A 103 9.40 7.54 1.79
CA TYR A 103 8.68 7.81 3.04
C TYR A 103 8.10 9.23 3.00
N VAL A 104 6.79 9.33 2.87
CA VAL A 104 6.09 10.61 2.93
C VAL A 104 5.96 11.04 4.38
N ARG A 105 6.70 12.09 4.75
CA ARG A 105 6.61 12.69 6.09
C ARG A 105 5.31 13.47 6.20
N GLY A 106 4.45 13.07 7.13
CA GLY A 106 3.17 13.73 7.35
C GLY A 106 2.17 12.84 8.07
N GLY A 107 0.91 13.22 8.03
CA GLY A 107 -0.22 12.45 8.57
C GLY A 107 -1.28 12.21 7.51
N SER A 108 -2.11 11.18 7.70
CA SER A 108 -3.22 10.93 6.80
C SER A 108 -4.29 12.04 6.90
N ILE A 109 -5.06 12.25 5.82
CA ILE A 109 -6.23 13.13 5.86
C ILE A 109 -7.15 12.73 7.02
N LYS A 110 -7.34 11.43 7.25
CA LYS A 110 -8.17 10.93 8.35
C LYS A 110 -7.63 11.36 9.72
N ASP A 111 -6.33 11.23 9.95
CA ASP A 111 -5.72 11.63 11.22
C ASP A 111 -5.81 13.14 11.43
N TYR A 112 -5.66 13.91 10.35
CA TYR A 112 -5.80 15.37 10.42
C TYR A 112 -7.23 15.76 10.81
N VAL A 113 -8.23 15.23 10.10
CA VAL A 113 -9.65 15.55 10.36
C VAL A 113 -10.07 15.11 11.77
N LYS A 114 -9.55 13.97 12.25
CA LYS A 114 -9.83 13.49 13.63
C LYS A 114 -9.27 14.45 14.69
N ARG A 115 -8.13 15.11 14.44
CA ARG A 115 -7.48 16.01 15.40
C ARG A 115 -7.93 17.47 15.29
N ASN A 116 -8.19 17.93 14.08
CA ASN A 116 -8.36 19.35 13.79
C ASN A 116 -9.74 19.70 13.24
N GLY A 117 -10.62 18.72 12.98
CA GLY A 117 -11.89 18.93 12.31
C GLY A 117 -11.77 19.05 10.78
N PRO A 118 -12.85 19.41 10.08
CA PRO A 118 -12.92 19.47 8.63
C PRO A 118 -12.04 20.60 8.06
N PHE A 119 -11.59 20.41 6.83
CA PHE A 119 -10.86 21.44 6.08
C PHE A 119 -11.79 22.51 5.53
N SER A 120 -11.27 23.73 5.36
CA SER A 120 -11.91 24.72 4.49
C SER A 120 -11.89 24.25 3.03
N PRO A 121 -12.81 24.73 2.17
CA PRO A 121 -12.83 24.36 0.74
C PRO A 121 -11.49 24.61 0.04
N GLN A 122 -10.81 25.71 0.36
CA GLN A 122 -9.52 26.05 -0.21
C GLN A 122 -8.43 25.05 0.20
N ASN A 123 -8.40 24.64 1.47
CA ASN A 123 -7.44 23.65 1.96
C ASN A 123 -7.73 22.26 1.36
N CYS A 124 -9.00 21.88 1.20
CA CYS A 124 -9.37 20.67 0.49
C CYS A 124 -8.80 20.65 -0.92
N TRP A 125 -8.94 21.75 -1.65
CA TRP A 125 -8.40 21.86 -3.02
C TRP A 125 -6.87 21.76 -3.03
N ASN A 126 -6.18 22.48 -2.16
CA ASN A 126 -4.72 22.46 -2.07
C ASN A 126 -4.17 21.06 -1.79
N ILE A 127 -4.85 20.29 -0.92
CA ILE A 127 -4.46 18.92 -0.58
C ILE A 127 -4.76 17.94 -1.72
N LEU A 128 -5.93 18.05 -2.35
CA LEU A 128 -6.44 17.00 -3.21
C LEU A 128 -6.12 17.21 -4.70
N HIS A 129 -5.70 18.40 -5.14
CA HIS A 129 -5.53 18.66 -6.58
C HIS A 129 -4.45 17.76 -7.21
N ASN A 130 -3.30 17.51 -6.54
CA ASN A 130 -2.26 16.61 -7.04
C ASN A 130 -2.73 15.15 -7.07
N PRO A 131 -3.32 14.56 -5.99
CA PRO A 131 -3.96 13.25 -6.06
C PRO A 131 -5.02 13.11 -7.17
N ILE A 132 -5.84 14.14 -7.40
CA ILE A 132 -6.86 14.12 -8.46
C ILE A 132 -6.20 14.07 -9.84
N ARG A 133 -5.17 14.86 -10.10
CA ARG A 133 -4.39 14.80 -11.35
C ARG A 133 -3.76 13.44 -11.56
N ALA A 134 -3.19 12.88 -10.51
CA ALA A 134 -2.61 11.55 -10.54
C ALA A 134 -3.64 10.46 -10.86
N LEU A 135 -4.84 10.55 -10.29
CA LEU A 135 -5.95 9.65 -10.62
C LEU A 135 -6.44 9.82 -12.06
N LEU A 136 -6.45 11.05 -12.60
CA LEU A 136 -6.78 11.28 -14.01
C LEU A 136 -5.78 10.58 -14.95
N ASP A 137 -4.48 10.68 -14.68
CA ASP A 137 -3.46 10.01 -15.48
C ASP A 137 -3.55 8.48 -15.37
N LEU A 138 -3.90 7.96 -14.19
CA LEU A 138 -4.23 6.53 -13.99
C LEU A 138 -5.39 6.11 -14.91
N HIS A 139 -6.48 6.87 -14.90
CA HIS A 139 -7.67 6.59 -15.69
C HIS A 139 -7.39 6.66 -17.19
N GLN A 140 -6.57 7.62 -17.65
CA GLN A 140 -6.16 7.72 -19.06
C GLN A 140 -5.38 6.48 -19.53
N ARG A 141 -4.70 5.79 -18.63
CA ARG A 141 -4.00 4.52 -18.89
C ARG A 141 -4.90 3.28 -18.70
N GLY A 142 -6.20 3.48 -18.53
CA GLY A 142 -7.17 2.41 -18.31
C GLY A 142 -7.05 1.73 -16.94
N LEU A 143 -6.46 2.39 -15.96
CA LEU A 143 -6.29 1.89 -14.60
C LEU A 143 -7.27 2.59 -13.64
N VAL A 144 -7.80 1.85 -12.66
CA VAL A 144 -8.69 2.38 -11.62
C VAL A 144 -8.12 2.04 -10.25
N HIS A 145 -8.03 3.02 -9.36
CA HIS A 145 -7.40 2.87 -8.04
C HIS A 145 -8.19 1.96 -7.09
N GLN A 146 -9.52 2.05 -7.09
CA GLN A 146 -10.49 1.29 -6.29
C GLN A 146 -10.41 1.44 -4.75
N ASP A 147 -9.42 2.14 -4.19
CA ASP A 147 -9.28 2.35 -2.74
C ASP A 147 -8.83 3.77 -2.38
N VAL A 148 -9.39 4.77 -3.05
CA VAL A 148 -9.18 6.16 -2.65
C VAL A 148 -9.92 6.40 -1.34
N SER A 149 -9.18 6.71 -0.29
CA SER A 149 -9.73 6.94 1.05
C SER A 149 -8.89 7.96 1.82
N PRO A 150 -9.43 8.61 2.86
CA PRO A 150 -8.68 9.53 3.70
C PRO A 150 -7.49 8.89 4.45
N ASP A 151 -7.47 7.58 4.61
CA ASP A 151 -6.34 6.83 5.17
C ASP A 151 -5.17 6.73 4.18
N ASN A 152 -5.48 6.68 2.88
CA ASN A 152 -4.53 6.45 1.80
C ASN A 152 -3.99 7.74 1.17
N VAL A 153 -4.30 8.92 1.72
CA VAL A 153 -3.72 10.20 1.32
C VAL A 153 -2.99 10.81 2.50
N ILE A 154 -1.67 10.96 2.37
CA ILE A 154 -0.82 11.64 3.37
C ILE A 154 -0.69 13.11 2.97
N ILE A 155 -0.86 14.01 3.92
CA ILE A 155 -0.54 15.44 3.78
C ILE A 155 0.94 15.59 4.12
N ASN A 156 1.75 15.92 3.14
CA ASN A 156 3.19 16.08 3.31
C ASN A 156 3.56 17.41 4.01
N ALA A 157 4.85 17.65 4.23
CA ALA A 157 5.33 18.83 4.92
C ALA A 157 5.01 20.14 4.18
N GLU A 158 4.86 20.09 2.87
CA GLU A 158 4.50 21.22 1.99
C GLU A 158 2.97 21.46 1.93
N GLY A 159 2.18 20.65 2.63
CA GLY A 159 0.70 20.75 2.64
C GLY A 159 0.00 20.10 1.45
N ASN A 160 0.73 19.36 0.62
CA ASN A 160 0.18 18.65 -0.54
C ASN A 160 -0.22 17.22 -0.18
N GLY A 161 -1.28 16.73 -0.77
CA GLY A 161 -1.69 15.32 -0.63
C GLY A 161 -0.85 14.41 -1.50
N VAL A 162 -0.52 13.24 -0.97
CA VAL A 162 0.18 12.16 -1.67
C VAL A 162 -0.55 10.85 -1.45
N LEU A 163 -1.00 10.22 -2.52
CA LEU A 163 -1.66 8.91 -2.51
C LEU A 163 -0.60 7.80 -2.33
N ILE A 164 -0.80 6.92 -1.34
CA ILE A 164 0.27 6.01 -0.87
C ILE A 164 -0.02 4.51 -1.05
N ASP A 165 -1.25 4.10 -1.29
CA ASP A 165 -1.62 2.68 -1.39
C ASP A 165 -2.32 2.36 -2.71
N PHE A 166 -1.68 1.54 -3.53
CA PHE A 166 -2.13 1.13 -4.85
C PHE A 166 -2.54 -0.37 -4.91
N GLY A 167 -2.62 -1.04 -3.76
CA GLY A 167 -2.93 -2.47 -3.65
C GLY A 167 -4.27 -2.91 -4.25
N ALA A 168 -5.13 -1.97 -4.56
CA ALA A 168 -6.42 -2.23 -5.19
C ALA A 168 -6.49 -1.83 -6.68
N VAL A 169 -5.41 -1.29 -7.26
CA VAL A 169 -5.40 -0.85 -8.66
C VAL A 169 -5.68 -2.02 -9.62
N ARG A 170 -6.57 -1.79 -10.58
CA ARG A 170 -6.94 -2.79 -11.62
C ARG A 170 -7.14 -2.10 -12.96
N HIS A 171 -6.97 -2.85 -14.04
CA HIS A 171 -7.41 -2.40 -15.36
C HIS A 171 -8.94 -2.25 -15.40
N ALA A 172 -9.44 -1.18 -16.01
CA ALA A 172 -10.87 -0.91 -16.13
C ALA A 172 -11.63 -2.09 -16.76
N ASN A 173 -11.03 -2.76 -17.74
CA ASN A 173 -11.61 -3.93 -18.42
C ASN A 173 -11.60 -5.22 -17.56
N ALA A 174 -10.90 -5.24 -16.43
CA ALA A 174 -10.84 -6.39 -15.51
C ALA A 174 -11.86 -6.30 -14.37
N ILE A 175 -12.71 -5.27 -14.37
CA ILE A 175 -13.72 -5.02 -13.30
C ILE A 175 -14.89 -6.02 -13.37
N ASP A 176 -15.07 -6.74 -14.51
CA ASP A 176 -16.17 -7.70 -14.70
C ASP A 176 -16.00 -9.03 -13.93
N ASP A 177 -14.87 -9.27 -13.28
CA ASP A 177 -14.66 -10.48 -12.48
C ASP A 177 -15.20 -10.31 -11.04
N LYS A 178 -16.54 -10.35 -10.91
CA LYS A 178 -17.29 -10.16 -9.65
C LYS A 178 -16.86 -11.09 -8.51
N THR A 179 -16.23 -12.19 -8.82
CA THR A 179 -15.81 -13.22 -7.86
C THR A 179 -14.60 -12.79 -7.03
N ARG A 180 -13.71 -11.98 -7.59
CA ARG A 180 -12.49 -11.47 -6.89
C ARG A 180 -12.80 -10.42 -5.83
N THR A 181 -13.75 -9.54 -6.12
CA THR A 181 -14.12 -8.41 -5.22
C THR A 181 -14.85 -8.88 -3.96
N SER A 182 -15.54 -10.01 -4.01
CA SER A 182 -16.33 -10.58 -2.90
C SER A 182 -15.44 -11.10 -1.76
N ILE A 183 -14.37 -11.83 -2.08
CA ILE A 183 -13.45 -12.41 -1.07
C ILE A 183 -12.74 -11.28 -0.30
N TYR A 184 -12.23 -10.27 -1.01
CA TYR A 184 -11.52 -9.14 -0.41
C TYR A 184 -12.42 -8.20 0.41
N LYS A 185 -13.72 -8.05 0.07
CA LYS A 185 -14.67 -7.25 0.85
C LYS A 185 -15.12 -7.95 2.15
N GLN A 186 -15.21 -9.29 2.15
CA GLN A 186 -15.55 -10.03 3.37
C GLN A 186 -14.47 -9.94 4.44
N ASP A 187 -13.19 -9.97 4.06
CA ASP A 187 -12.09 -9.85 5.00
C ASP A 187 -11.95 -8.43 5.57
N ARG A 188 -12.23 -7.38 4.77
CA ARG A 188 -12.32 -5.99 5.29
C ARG A 188 -13.42 -5.81 6.34
N LYS A 189 -14.58 -6.47 6.17
CA LYS A 189 -15.66 -6.43 7.19
C LYS A 189 -15.24 -7.13 8.49
N ARG A 190 -14.58 -8.29 8.40
CA ARG A 190 -14.11 -9.04 9.59
C ARG A 190 -13.01 -8.34 10.37
N ALA A 191 -12.11 -7.62 9.69
CA ALA A 191 -11.07 -6.84 10.34
C ALA A 191 -11.63 -5.59 11.06
N ARG A 192 -12.73 -4.98 10.55
CA ARG A 192 -13.37 -3.81 11.16
C ARG A 192 -14.29 -4.12 12.36
N THR A 193 -14.72 -5.37 12.52
CA THR A 193 -15.60 -5.82 13.64
C THR A 193 -14.83 -6.37 14.83
N ARG A 194 -13.49 -6.36 14.80
CA ARG A 194 -12.63 -6.84 15.90
C ARG A 194 -11.87 -5.73 16.64
N ASN A 195 -12.25 -4.46 16.39
CA ASN A 195 -11.79 -3.30 17.19
C ASN A 195 -12.96 -2.66 17.90
#